data_4ec857d5b0b120fab0bd0a0f45f6fe57
#
_entry.id   4ec857d5b0b120fab0bd0a0f45f6fe57
#
_cell.length_a   1.000
_cell.length_b   1.000
_cell.length_c   1.000
_cell.angle_alpha   90.00
_cell.angle_beta   90.00
_cell.angle_gamma   90.00
#
_symmetry.space_group_name_H-M   'P 1'
#
loop_
_entity.id
_entity.type
_entity.pdbx_description
1 polymer ?
#
loop_
_entity_poly.entity_id
_entity_poly.type
_entity_poly.pdbx_seq_one_letter_code
_entity_poly.pdbx_strand_id
1 'polypeptide(L)' 'MHNKSYKNQAIERGDAIYLNEIKYSPISSSDLNEYTISNVLICKTDTGMKLYEINEYPDYEYIAGYHAWNGEIYKKDETD' A
#
# COMPACT_ATOMS: atom_id res chain seq x y z
N MET A 1 -13.64 16.10 -20.95
CA MET A 1 -13.23 15.93 -20.46
C MET A 1 -12.47 15.74 -19.86
N HIS A 2 -12.25 15.50 -19.59
CA HIS A 2 -11.48 15.32 -18.99
C HIS A 2 -10.91 14.56 -18.50
N ASN A 3 -10.41 14.62 -18.87
CA ASN A 3 -9.75 13.78 -18.40
C ASN A 3 -9.46 13.83 -17.10
N LYS A 4 -9.65 13.18 -16.44
CA LYS A 4 -9.32 13.29 -15.23
C LYS A 4 -8.24 12.43 -14.95
N SER A 5 -7.30 12.87 -14.32
CA SER A 5 -6.28 12.00 -13.94
C SER A 5 -6.74 11.31 -12.70
N TYR A 6 -6.58 10.01 -12.70
CA TYR A 6 -6.97 9.26 -11.55
C TYR A 6 -5.80 9.17 -10.64
N LYS A 7 -5.93 9.69 -9.46
CA LYS A 7 -4.92 9.57 -8.46
C LYS A 7 -5.29 8.46 -7.53
N ASN A 8 -4.28 7.72 -7.12
CA ASN A 8 -4.50 6.71 -6.10
C ASN A 8 -4.91 7.40 -4.82
N GLN A 9 -5.84 6.82 -4.12
CA GLN A 9 -6.32 7.34 -2.86
C GLN A 9 -6.30 6.24 -1.84
N ALA A 10 -5.92 6.58 -0.63
CA ALA A 10 -5.84 5.59 0.43
C ALA A 10 -6.29 6.22 1.73
N ILE A 11 -6.95 5.42 2.55
CA ILE A 11 -7.32 5.84 3.88
C ILE A 11 -6.90 4.77 4.85
N GLU A 12 -6.60 5.18 6.07
CA GLU A 12 -6.17 4.28 7.11
C GLU A 12 -7.30 4.09 8.10
N ARG A 13 -7.62 2.84 8.43
CA ARG A 13 -8.68 2.52 9.36
C ARG A 13 -8.19 1.41 10.27
N GLY A 14 -7.92 1.77 11.52
CA GLY A 14 -7.37 0.79 12.44
C GLY A 14 -6.06 0.27 11.92
N ASP A 15 -5.94 -1.04 11.84
CA ASP A 15 -4.72 -1.66 11.33
C ASP A 15 -4.69 -1.74 9.83
N ALA A 16 -5.80 -1.52 9.17
CA ALA A 16 -5.91 -1.76 7.75
C ALA A 16 -5.83 -0.47 6.98
N ILE A 17 -5.51 -0.57 5.71
CA ILE A 17 -5.63 0.57 4.82
C ILE A 17 -6.53 0.16 3.67
N TYR A 18 -7.15 1.15 3.07
CA TYR A 18 -7.96 0.95 1.88
C TYR A 18 -7.33 1.76 0.78
N LEU A 19 -6.80 1.09 -0.21
CA LEU A 19 -6.19 1.74 -1.36
C LEU A 19 -7.15 1.59 -2.53
N ASN A 20 -7.68 2.72 -2.98
CA ASN A 20 -8.65 2.72 -4.07
C ASN A 20 -9.81 1.79 -3.74
N GLU A 21 -10.23 1.82 -2.46
CA GLU A 21 -11.38 1.05 -1.97
C GLU A 21 -11.11 -0.44 -1.83
N ILE A 22 -9.86 -0.85 -1.96
CA ILE A 22 -9.48 -2.24 -1.77
C ILE A 22 -8.77 -2.33 -0.42
N LYS A 23 -9.22 -3.25 0.40
CA LYS A 23 -8.68 -3.39 1.74
C LYS A 23 -7.34 -4.12 1.70
N TYR A 24 -6.41 -3.60 2.48
CA TYR A 24 -5.10 -4.21 2.69
C TYR A 24 -4.90 -4.38 4.18
N SER A 25 -4.36 -5.51 4.55
CA SER A 25 -4.10 -5.83 5.96
C SER A 25 -2.62 -6.00 6.19
N PRO A 26 -2.13 -5.59 7.37
CA PRO A 26 -0.70 -5.73 7.65
C PRO A 26 -0.32 -7.19 7.82
N ILE A 27 0.88 -7.52 7.38
CA ILE A 27 1.42 -8.85 7.54
C ILE A 27 2.82 -8.71 8.09
N SER A 28 3.37 -9.83 8.56
CA SER A 28 4.75 -9.85 8.98
C SER A 28 5.64 -9.84 7.75
N SER A 29 6.69 -9.04 7.78
CA SER A 29 7.59 -9.00 6.64
C SER A 29 8.25 -10.35 6.42
N SER A 30 8.30 -11.18 7.44
CA SER A 30 8.88 -12.50 7.26
C SER A 30 7.98 -13.44 6.47
N ASP A 31 6.74 -13.03 6.21
CA ASP A 31 5.86 -13.82 5.36
C ASP A 31 6.24 -13.70 3.88
N LEU A 32 7.10 -12.77 3.55
CA LEU A 32 7.58 -12.63 2.18
C LEU A 32 8.99 -13.13 2.11
N ASN A 33 9.29 -13.93 1.08
CA ASN A 33 10.64 -14.45 0.96
C ASN A 33 11.64 -13.37 0.64
N GLU A 34 11.40 -12.67 -0.42
CA GLU A 34 12.27 -11.59 -0.82
C GLU A 34 11.43 -10.48 -1.37
N TYR A 35 11.78 -9.27 -1.02
CA TYR A 35 11.07 -8.15 -1.58
C TYR A 35 11.97 -6.94 -1.52
N THR A 36 11.75 -6.04 -2.45
CA THR A 36 12.50 -4.81 -2.56
C THR A 36 11.50 -3.67 -2.60
N ILE A 37 11.59 -2.77 -1.65
CA ILE A 37 10.68 -1.64 -1.63
C ILE A 37 11.17 -0.62 -2.64
N SER A 38 10.31 -0.28 -3.57
CA SER A 38 10.60 0.70 -4.58
C SER A 38 10.61 2.08 -3.96
N ASN A 39 11.25 3.02 -4.63
CA ASN A 39 11.13 4.41 -4.21
C ASN A 39 10.01 5.13 -4.94
N VAL A 40 9.14 4.38 -5.58
CA VAL A 40 7.99 4.96 -6.25
C VAL A 40 6.86 5.06 -5.24
N LEU A 41 6.43 6.28 -4.97
CA LEU A 41 5.35 6.54 -4.01
C LEU A 41 4.03 6.29 -4.72
N ILE A 42 3.21 5.42 -4.13
CA ILE A 42 1.87 5.20 -4.67
C ILE A 42 0.99 6.39 -4.32
N CYS A 43 0.90 6.68 -3.03
CA CYS A 43 0.13 7.82 -2.54
C CYS A 43 0.33 7.88 -1.03
N LYS A 44 -0.29 8.87 -0.40
CA LYS A 44 -0.34 8.96 1.05
C LYS A 44 -1.75 8.69 1.51
N THR A 45 -1.86 8.10 2.69
CA THR A 45 -3.17 7.92 3.30
C THR A 45 -3.64 9.22 3.90
N ASP A 46 -4.87 9.21 4.39
CA ASP A 46 -5.44 10.39 5.03
C ASP A 46 -4.72 10.74 6.32
N THR A 47 -3.97 9.81 6.89
CA THR A 47 -3.20 10.10 8.11
C THR A 47 -1.75 10.41 7.81
N GLY A 48 -1.36 10.43 6.54
CA GLY A 48 -0.01 10.78 6.17
C GLY A 48 0.93 9.60 5.96
N MET A 49 0.42 8.37 6.07
CA MET A 49 1.26 7.22 5.80
C MET A 49 1.61 7.20 4.32
N LYS A 50 2.87 7.00 4.01
CA LYS A 50 3.32 6.93 2.63
C LYS A 50 3.31 5.50 2.16
N LEU A 51 2.71 5.25 1.02
CA LEU A 51 2.62 3.91 0.46
C LEU A 51 3.54 3.81 -0.74
N TYR A 52 4.33 2.75 -0.76
CA TYR A 52 5.32 2.51 -1.81
C TYR A 52 5.07 1.18 -2.47
N GLU A 53 5.44 1.11 -3.74
CA GLU A 53 5.38 -0.15 -4.46
C GLU A 53 6.45 -1.10 -3.96
N ILE A 54 6.20 -2.37 -4.12
CA ILE A 54 7.20 -3.40 -3.92
C ILE A 54 7.51 -3.97 -5.29
N ASN A 55 8.79 -3.96 -5.64
CA ASN A 55 9.21 -4.26 -7.00
C ASN A 55 8.71 -5.62 -7.49
N GLU A 56 8.67 -6.60 -6.59
CA GLU A 56 8.28 -7.94 -6.96
C GLU A 56 6.78 -8.09 -7.15
N TYR A 57 6.01 -7.06 -6.77
CA TYR A 57 4.55 -7.13 -6.83
C TYR A 57 4.00 -5.87 -7.47
N PRO A 58 4.29 -5.68 -8.77
CA PRO A 58 3.85 -4.45 -9.44
C PRO A 58 2.34 -4.34 -9.57
N ASP A 59 1.62 -5.41 -9.35
CA ASP A 59 0.17 -5.37 -9.40
C ASP A 59 -0.43 -4.95 -8.05
N TYR A 60 0.43 -4.57 -7.09
CA TYR A 60 -0.01 -4.08 -5.80
C TYR A 60 -0.65 -5.16 -4.94
N GLU A 61 -0.26 -6.41 -5.16
CA GLU A 61 -0.74 -7.43 -4.26
C GLU A 61 -0.17 -7.20 -2.86
N TYR A 62 1.06 -6.69 -2.80
CA TYR A 62 1.69 -6.28 -1.55
C TYR A 62 2.22 -4.88 -1.74
N ILE A 63 2.09 -4.07 -0.72
CA ILE A 63 2.64 -2.72 -0.74
C ILE A 63 3.28 -2.44 0.60
N ALA A 64 4.10 -1.41 0.64
CA ALA A 64 4.78 -1.01 1.86
C ALA A 64 4.21 0.32 2.34
N GLY A 65 4.00 0.44 3.63
CA GLY A 65 3.52 1.69 4.21
C GLY A 65 4.46 2.18 5.28
N TYR A 66 4.65 3.49 5.33
CA TYR A 66 5.58 4.09 6.28
C TYR A 66 4.97 5.28 6.97
N HIS A 67 5.08 5.29 8.30
CA HIS A 67 4.89 6.47 9.11
C HIS A 67 6.27 6.84 9.62
N ALA A 68 6.78 7.97 9.18
CA ALA A 68 8.13 8.37 9.53
C ALA A 68 9.07 7.23 9.13
N TRP A 69 9.73 6.61 10.10
CA TRP A 69 10.64 5.51 9.77
C TRP A 69 10.05 4.15 10.11
N ASN A 70 8.82 4.10 10.59
CA ASN A 70 8.17 2.82 10.87
C ASN A 70 7.53 2.31 9.60
N GLY A 71 7.90 1.12 9.18
CA GLY A 71 7.38 0.55 7.97
C GLY A 71 6.68 -0.75 8.22
N GLU A 72 5.66 -1.03 7.42
CA GLU A 72 4.95 -2.28 7.47
C GLU A 72 4.61 -2.71 6.08
N ILE A 73 4.43 -4.01 5.91
CA ILE A 73 4.03 -4.59 4.64
C ILE A 73 2.55 -4.92 4.75
N TYR A 74 1.82 -4.58 3.72
CA TYR A 74 0.39 -4.81 3.66
C TYR A 74 0.08 -5.71 2.49
N LYS A 75 -0.85 -6.61 2.68
CA LYS A 75 -1.27 -7.53 1.64
C LYS A 75 -2.70 -7.24 1.29
N LYS A 76 -2.98 -7.25 -0.02
CA LYS A 76 -4.34 -7.07 -0.49
C LYS A 76 -5.20 -8.22 0.03
N ASP A 77 -6.30 -7.89 0.67
CA ASP A 77 -7.21 -8.92 1.12
C ASP A 77 -7.86 -9.54 -0.09
N GLU A 78 -8.04 -10.85 -0.01
CA GLU A 78 -8.76 -11.52 -1.06
C GLU A 78 -10.21 -11.42 -0.74
N THR A 79 -10.97 -10.99 -1.71
CA THR A 79 -12.39 -10.93 -1.55
C THR A 79 -13.01 -11.74 -2.65
N ASP A 80 -14.09 -12.28 -2.35
CA ASP A 80 -14.75 -13.12 -3.36
C ASP A 80 -15.76 -12.40 -4.13
#